data_41d77bba1d159e32139e139b2019aeea
#
_entry.id   41d77bba1d159e32139e139b2019aeea
#
_cell.length_a   1.000
_cell.length_b   1.000
_cell.length_c   1.000
_cell.angle_alpha   90.00
_cell.angle_beta   90.00
_cell.angle_gamma   90.00
#
_symmetry.space_group_name_H-M   'P 1'
#
loop_
_entity.id
_entity.type
_entity.pdbx_description
1 polymer ?
#
loop_
_entity_poly.entity_id
_entity_poly.type
_entity_poly.pdbx_seq_one_letter_code
_entity_poly.pdbx_strand_id
1 'polypeptide(L)'
;MQDEMGRKCVAELVSDIPERVYPVGRLDRDSEGMLLMTNDGEFANLVSHPSTHVPKTYRVTVRPSINEEQLTQLAMGIVLDGQRTLPAQVRVLSQEPGRVVLEIVLFEGRNRQIRNMCEAIGLEVARLKRIAIGPVKLGMLQPGDFRRLTLEEVKKLRNAAKGAPKEEQNEGGRRR
;
A
#
# COMPACT_ATOMS: atom_id res chain seq x y z
N MET A 1 -5.98 -18.95 10.62
CA MET A 1 -5.30 -17.73 11.07
C MET A 1 -6.07 -17.19 12.26
N GLN A 2 -5.55 -17.35 13.44
CA GLN A 2 -6.14 -16.80 14.67
C GLN A 2 -5.20 -15.75 15.23
N ASP A 3 -5.78 -14.65 15.72
CA ASP A 3 -5.04 -13.69 16.52
C ASP A 3 -4.82 -14.30 17.92
N GLU A 4 -3.57 -14.37 18.37
CA GLU A 4 -3.18 -14.93 19.66
C GLU A 4 -3.87 -14.23 20.86
N MET A 5 -4.36 -13.01 20.67
CA MET A 5 -5.07 -12.22 21.69
C MET A 5 -6.60 -12.38 21.64
N GLY A 6 -7.13 -13.31 20.85
CA GLY A 6 -8.58 -13.57 20.77
C GLY A 6 -9.40 -12.48 20.06
N ARG A 7 -8.75 -11.59 19.33
CA ARG A 7 -9.42 -10.56 18.51
C ARG A 7 -9.95 -11.15 17.23
N LYS A 8 -11.00 -10.53 16.65
CA LYS A 8 -11.48 -10.91 15.33
C LYS A 8 -10.36 -10.81 14.32
N CYS A 9 -10.10 -11.88 13.60
CA CYS A 9 -9.17 -11.88 12.48
C CYS A 9 -9.93 -11.76 11.16
N VAL A 10 -9.23 -11.36 10.09
CA VAL A 10 -9.84 -11.16 8.76
C VAL A 10 -10.47 -12.43 8.20
N ALA A 11 -10.03 -13.61 8.61
CA ALA A 11 -10.62 -14.87 8.18
C ALA A 11 -12.11 -14.99 8.59
N GLU A 12 -12.51 -14.41 9.71
CA GLU A 12 -13.90 -14.39 10.18
C GLU A 12 -14.80 -13.54 9.25
N LEU A 13 -14.27 -12.48 8.67
CA LEU A 13 -15.00 -11.58 7.76
C LEU A 13 -15.39 -12.28 6.44
N VAL A 14 -14.66 -13.30 6.05
CA VAL A 14 -14.86 -14.05 4.79
C VAL A 14 -15.30 -15.49 5.03
N SER A 15 -15.80 -15.81 6.21
CA SER A 15 -16.24 -17.15 6.59
C SER A 15 -17.37 -17.69 5.71
N ASP A 16 -18.18 -16.83 5.10
CA ASP A 16 -19.27 -17.19 4.20
C ASP A 16 -18.80 -17.56 2.78
N ILE A 17 -17.53 -17.36 2.47
CA ILE A 17 -16.95 -17.77 1.18
C ILE A 17 -16.66 -19.26 1.24
N PRO A 18 -17.22 -20.09 0.30
CA PRO A 18 -17.03 -21.53 0.34
C PRO A 18 -15.58 -21.97 0.10
N GLU A 19 -14.84 -21.21 -0.69
CA GLU A 19 -13.42 -21.48 -0.94
C GLU A 19 -12.57 -20.97 0.24
N ARG A 20 -11.56 -21.74 0.60
CA ARG A 20 -10.59 -21.31 1.60
C ARG A 20 -9.66 -20.25 1.00
N VAL A 21 -9.74 -19.04 1.53
CA VAL A 21 -8.90 -17.91 1.12
C VAL A 21 -7.99 -17.45 2.26
N TYR A 22 -6.88 -16.82 1.90
CA TYR A 22 -5.92 -16.26 2.84
C TYR A 22 -5.44 -14.88 2.37
N PRO A 23 -4.96 -14.02 3.30
CA PRO A 23 -4.54 -12.67 2.95
C PRO A 23 -3.30 -12.66 2.04
N VAL A 24 -3.28 -11.70 1.13
CA VAL A 24 -2.10 -11.30 0.35
C VAL A 24 -1.43 -10.14 1.08
N GLY A 25 -0.32 -10.41 1.76
CA GLY A 25 0.35 -9.42 2.60
C GLY A 25 -0.39 -9.15 3.91
N ARG A 26 -0.12 -8.00 4.50
CA ARG A 26 -0.62 -7.62 5.81
C ARG A 26 -1.10 -6.17 5.82
N LEU A 27 -2.09 -5.91 6.66
CA LEU A 27 -2.41 -4.58 7.19
C LEU A 27 -2.04 -4.54 8.67
N ASP A 28 -1.40 -3.46 9.10
CA ASP A 28 -1.15 -3.25 10.51
C ASP A 28 -2.47 -3.06 11.27
N ARG A 29 -2.48 -3.41 12.56
CA ARG A 29 -3.67 -3.30 13.39
C ARG A 29 -4.26 -1.90 13.42
N ASP A 30 -3.41 -0.88 13.44
CA ASP A 30 -3.75 0.53 13.49
C ASP A 30 -3.92 1.16 12.08
N SER A 31 -3.95 0.32 11.05
CA SER A 31 -4.23 0.69 9.66
C SER A 31 -5.57 0.12 9.22
N GLU A 32 -6.17 0.74 8.21
CA GLU A 32 -7.45 0.30 7.64
C GLU A 32 -7.37 0.25 6.11
N GLY A 33 -8.42 -0.25 5.49
CA GLY A 33 -8.59 -0.24 4.05
C GLY A 33 -8.45 -1.61 3.40
N MET A 34 -7.97 -1.61 2.17
CA MET A 34 -7.95 -2.77 1.31
C MET A 34 -7.00 -3.86 1.80
N LEU A 35 -7.52 -5.08 1.88
CA LEU A 35 -6.75 -6.30 2.00
C LEU A 35 -7.23 -7.28 0.92
N LEU A 36 -6.31 -7.74 0.10
CA LEU A 36 -6.60 -8.79 -0.88
C LEU A 36 -6.55 -10.16 -0.21
N MET A 37 -7.46 -11.03 -0.61
CA MET A 37 -7.48 -12.42 -0.19
C MET A 37 -7.62 -13.32 -1.42
N THR A 38 -6.95 -14.46 -1.41
CA THR A 38 -6.95 -15.41 -2.52
C THR A 38 -6.71 -16.84 -2.05
N ASN A 39 -7.04 -17.81 -2.87
CA ASN A 39 -6.63 -19.20 -2.73
C ASN A 39 -5.56 -19.61 -3.76
N ASP A 40 -5.10 -18.67 -4.57
CA ASP A 40 -4.07 -18.86 -5.58
C ASP A 40 -2.71 -18.38 -5.04
N GLY A 41 -1.85 -19.31 -4.64
CA GLY A 41 -0.55 -19.00 -4.08
C GLY A 41 0.42 -18.34 -5.05
N GLU A 42 0.32 -18.65 -6.33
CA GLU A 42 1.12 -18.02 -7.37
C GLU A 42 0.73 -16.54 -7.53
N PHE A 43 -0.57 -16.25 -7.59
CA PHE A 43 -1.07 -14.88 -7.61
C PHE A 43 -0.68 -14.10 -6.35
N ALA A 44 -0.83 -14.70 -5.17
CA ALA A 44 -0.45 -14.07 -3.91
C ALA A 44 1.04 -13.69 -3.91
N ASN A 45 1.90 -14.60 -4.33
CA ASN A 45 3.34 -14.35 -4.41
C ASN A 45 3.68 -13.27 -5.45
N LEU A 46 3.05 -13.31 -6.61
CA LEU A 46 3.27 -12.33 -7.68
C LEU A 46 2.94 -10.91 -7.22
N VAL A 47 1.82 -10.72 -6.54
CA VAL A 47 1.36 -9.40 -6.09
C VAL A 47 2.17 -8.89 -4.89
N SER A 48 2.54 -9.78 -3.98
CA SER A 48 3.20 -9.40 -2.72
C SER A 48 4.72 -9.38 -2.79
N HIS A 49 5.33 -9.97 -3.82
CA HIS A 49 6.78 -10.07 -3.89
C HIS A 49 7.43 -8.69 -4.06
N PRO A 50 8.47 -8.37 -3.26
CA PRO A 50 9.11 -7.04 -3.32
C PRO A 50 9.64 -6.67 -4.70
N SER A 51 10.11 -7.63 -5.50
CA SER A 51 10.67 -7.39 -6.83
C SER A 51 9.65 -6.93 -7.87
N THR A 52 8.36 -7.10 -7.62
CA THR A 52 7.31 -6.70 -8.57
C THR A 52 6.93 -5.23 -8.44
N HIS A 53 7.26 -4.58 -7.34
CA HIS A 53 6.98 -3.16 -7.07
C HIS A 53 5.55 -2.72 -7.38
N VAL A 54 4.57 -3.58 -7.15
CA VAL A 54 3.16 -3.22 -7.34
C VAL A 54 2.83 -2.02 -6.46
N PRO A 55 2.37 -0.90 -7.05
CA PRO A 55 2.12 0.30 -6.28
C PRO A 55 0.95 0.11 -5.32
N LYS A 56 1.09 0.67 -4.13
CA LYS A 56 0.03 0.70 -3.12
C LYS A 56 -0.25 2.15 -2.80
N THR A 57 -1.51 2.54 -2.86
CA THR A 57 -1.95 3.91 -2.62
C THR A 57 -2.61 4.01 -1.26
N TYR A 58 -2.18 4.99 -0.49
CA TYR A 58 -2.65 5.25 0.86
C TYR A 58 -3.23 6.65 1.00
N ARG A 59 -4.28 6.75 1.79
CA ARG A 59 -4.79 8.01 2.30
C ARG A 59 -4.31 8.17 3.74
N VAL A 60 -3.56 9.23 4.00
CA VAL A 60 -2.84 9.41 5.27
C VAL A 60 -3.24 10.75 5.87
N THR A 61 -3.77 10.72 7.09
CA THR A 61 -4.00 11.93 7.86
C THR A 61 -2.82 12.15 8.79
N VAL A 62 -2.14 13.28 8.64
CA VAL A 62 -0.99 13.67 9.46
C VAL A 62 -1.28 14.93 10.26
N ARG A 63 -0.57 15.09 11.35
CA ARG A 63 -0.64 16.23 12.26
C ARG A 63 0.77 16.75 12.55
N PRO A 64 0.89 18.03 12.89
CA PRO A 64 -0.13 19.09 12.91
C PRO A 64 -0.32 19.75 11.55
N SER A 65 0.68 19.67 10.68
CA SER A 65 0.73 20.33 9.36
C SER A 65 1.82 19.67 8.52
N ILE A 66 1.97 20.12 7.29
CA ILE A 66 3.08 19.69 6.43
C ILE A 66 3.62 20.90 5.67
N ASN A 67 4.94 20.93 5.47
CA ASN A 67 5.60 21.96 4.65
C ASN A 67 6.21 21.32 3.38
N GLU A 68 6.70 22.19 2.49
CA GLU A 68 7.30 21.78 1.23
C GLU A 68 8.53 20.87 1.41
N GLU A 69 9.34 21.14 2.41
CA GLU A 69 10.52 20.32 2.72
C GLU A 69 10.13 18.91 3.13
N GLN A 70 9.11 18.78 4.00
CA GLN A 70 8.60 17.47 4.42
C GLN A 70 7.98 16.71 3.25
N LEU A 71 7.22 17.37 2.38
CA LEU A 71 6.68 16.76 1.16
C LEU A 71 7.79 16.25 0.26
N THR A 72 8.83 17.02 0.07
CA THR A 72 9.99 16.64 -0.74
C THR A 72 10.72 15.44 -0.12
N GLN A 73 10.93 15.44 1.19
CA GLN A 73 11.58 14.33 1.90
C GLN A 73 10.79 13.03 1.74
N LEU A 74 9.48 13.06 1.90
CA LEU A 74 8.63 11.89 1.69
C LEU A 74 8.73 11.36 0.26
N ALA A 75 8.70 12.25 -0.73
CA ALA A 75 8.75 11.88 -2.15
C ALA A 75 10.11 11.33 -2.58
N MET A 76 11.19 11.90 -2.09
CA MET A 76 12.55 11.48 -2.44
C MET A 76 13.03 10.23 -1.70
N GLY A 77 12.39 9.89 -0.60
CA GLY A 77 12.77 8.81 0.29
C GLY A 77 13.50 9.28 1.53
N ILE A 78 13.37 8.49 2.58
CA ILE A 78 13.91 8.75 3.91
C ILE A 78 14.74 7.55 4.34
N VAL A 79 15.85 7.79 5.01
CA VAL A 79 16.67 6.71 5.55
C VAL A 79 16.01 6.14 6.80
N LEU A 80 15.62 4.87 6.73
CA LEU A 80 15.08 4.08 7.83
C LEU A 80 15.98 2.85 8.02
N ASP A 81 16.41 2.62 9.25
CA ASP A 81 17.29 1.48 9.57
C ASP A 81 18.52 1.39 8.65
N GLY A 82 19.12 2.53 8.34
CA GLY A 82 20.31 2.64 7.51
C GLY A 82 20.08 2.51 6.00
N GLN A 83 18.82 2.33 5.55
CA GLN A 83 18.47 2.17 4.15
C GLN A 83 17.41 3.19 3.74
N ARG A 84 17.68 3.90 2.64
CA ARG A 84 16.73 4.85 2.07
C ARG A 84 15.54 4.15 1.46
N THR A 85 14.34 4.65 1.75
CA THR A 85 13.11 4.21 1.10
C THR A 85 13.12 4.60 -0.38
N LEU A 86 12.41 3.82 -1.20
CA LEU A 86 12.24 4.14 -2.61
C LEU A 86 11.48 5.47 -2.78
N PRO A 87 11.70 6.19 -3.88
CA PRO A 87 10.89 7.35 -4.20
C PRO A 87 9.40 7.01 -4.17
N ALA A 88 8.62 7.90 -3.62
CA ALA A 88 7.17 7.80 -3.49
C ALA A 88 6.49 8.96 -4.20
N GLN A 89 5.22 8.79 -4.53
CA GLN A 89 4.39 9.89 -5.01
C GLN A 89 3.57 10.41 -3.84
N VAL A 90 3.63 11.71 -3.59
CA VAL A 90 2.97 12.36 -2.45
C VAL A 90 2.23 13.58 -2.94
N ARG A 91 0.95 13.69 -2.58
CA ARG A 91 0.18 14.91 -2.83
C ARG A 91 -0.74 15.24 -1.66
N VAL A 92 -1.00 16.52 -1.46
CA VAL A 92 -1.94 17.01 -0.47
C VAL A 92 -3.35 16.93 -1.05
N LEU A 93 -4.25 16.22 -0.36
CA LEU A 93 -5.67 16.14 -0.73
C LEU A 93 -6.50 17.22 -0.06
N SER A 94 -6.24 17.48 1.21
CA SER A 94 -6.90 18.54 1.96
C SER A 94 -6.01 19.04 3.09
N GLN A 95 -6.23 20.30 3.48
CA GLN A 95 -5.45 20.94 4.53
C GLN A 95 -6.40 21.74 5.42
N GLU A 96 -6.37 21.44 6.71
CA GLU A 96 -7.15 22.09 7.74
C GLU A 96 -6.25 22.51 8.90
N PRO A 97 -6.66 23.45 9.76
CA PRO A 97 -5.90 23.73 10.97
C PRO A 97 -5.69 22.48 11.81
N GLY A 98 -4.43 22.14 12.09
CA GLY A 98 -4.05 21.03 12.92
C GLY A 98 -4.05 19.65 12.24
N ARG A 99 -4.40 19.54 10.97
CA ARG A 99 -4.34 18.26 10.23
C ARG A 99 -4.25 18.45 8.72
N VAL A 100 -3.61 17.48 8.08
CA VAL A 100 -3.48 17.42 6.61
C VAL A 100 -3.76 16.00 6.15
N VAL A 101 -4.51 15.86 5.06
CA VAL A 101 -4.74 14.58 4.40
C VAL A 101 -3.87 14.49 3.15
N LEU A 102 -3.06 13.44 3.10
CA LEU A 102 -2.15 13.16 1.99
C LEU A 102 -2.63 11.91 1.22
N GLU A 103 -2.30 11.87 -0.05
CA GLU A 103 -2.25 10.63 -0.81
C GLU A 103 -0.78 10.26 -1.04
N ILE A 104 -0.41 9.05 -0.65
CA ILE A 104 0.94 8.53 -0.80
C ILE A 104 0.87 7.23 -1.59
N VAL A 105 1.64 7.16 -2.69
CA VAL A 105 1.83 5.94 -3.46
C VAL A 105 3.21 5.39 -3.17
N LEU A 106 3.26 4.19 -2.60
CA LEU A 106 4.50 3.45 -2.36
C LEU A 106 4.71 2.37 -3.42
N PHE A 107 5.96 2.17 -3.82
CA PHE A 107 6.39 1.10 -4.73
C PHE A 107 7.12 -0.02 -4.00
N GLU A 108 7.01 -0.06 -2.70
CA GLU A 108 7.54 -1.08 -1.80
C GLU A 108 6.64 -1.22 -0.57
N GLY A 109 6.90 -2.19 0.28
CA GLY A 109 6.08 -2.44 1.46
C GLY A 109 6.91 -2.83 2.67
N ARG A 110 7.77 -1.93 3.16
CA ARG A 110 8.51 -2.15 4.40
C ARG A 110 7.57 -2.07 5.61
N ASN A 111 7.90 -2.80 6.66
CA ASN A 111 7.09 -2.83 7.88
C ASN A 111 6.85 -1.39 8.41
N ARG A 112 5.57 -1.03 8.58
CA ARG A 112 5.12 0.27 9.10
C ARG A 112 5.75 1.47 8.38
N GLN A 113 5.99 1.34 7.09
CA GLN A 113 6.83 2.28 6.33
C GLN A 113 6.33 3.72 6.39
N ILE A 114 5.06 3.98 6.12
CA ILE A 114 4.53 5.35 6.12
C ILE A 114 4.60 5.96 7.52
N ARG A 115 4.27 5.18 8.56
CA ARG A 115 4.35 5.65 9.94
C ARG A 115 5.77 6.00 10.34
N ASN A 116 6.72 5.17 9.99
CA ASN A 116 8.13 5.39 10.28
C ASN A 116 8.70 6.58 9.49
N MET A 117 8.32 6.72 8.22
CA MET A 117 8.74 7.86 7.40
C MET A 117 8.20 9.18 7.96
N CYS A 118 6.93 9.23 8.31
CA CYS A 118 6.31 10.43 8.88
C CYS A 118 6.93 10.79 10.23
N GLU A 119 7.11 9.82 11.11
CA GLU A 119 7.73 10.03 12.43
C GLU A 119 9.16 10.57 12.30
N ALA A 120 9.93 10.06 11.34
CA ALA A 120 11.31 10.50 11.10
C ALA A 120 11.43 11.98 10.74
N ILE A 121 10.38 12.59 10.22
CA ILE A 121 10.34 14.02 9.83
C ILE A 121 9.42 14.85 10.72
N GLY A 122 9.01 14.31 11.87
CA GLY A 122 8.27 15.04 12.88
C GLY A 122 6.77 15.14 12.66
N LEU A 123 6.20 14.23 11.85
CA LEU A 123 4.76 14.14 11.63
C LEU A 123 4.15 12.99 12.41
N GLU A 124 2.97 13.21 12.97
CA GLU A 124 2.14 12.18 13.58
C GLU A 124 1.13 11.66 12.55
N VAL A 125 1.05 10.35 12.38
CA VAL A 125 0.00 9.72 11.57
C VAL A 125 -1.22 9.47 12.44
N ALA A 126 -2.28 10.23 12.19
CA ALA A 126 -3.53 10.10 12.92
C ALA A 126 -4.44 9.02 12.31
N ARG A 127 -4.37 8.82 10.99
CA ARG A 127 -5.13 7.79 10.27
C ARG A 127 -4.38 7.33 9.04
N LEU A 128 -4.42 6.04 8.77
CA LEU A 128 -3.78 5.43 7.61
C LEU A 128 -4.71 4.41 6.98
N LYS A 129 -5.07 4.63 5.71
CA LYS A 129 -5.99 3.78 4.96
C LYS A 129 -5.38 3.40 3.61
N ARG A 130 -5.27 2.12 3.33
CA ARG A 130 -4.88 1.66 1.99
C ARG A 130 -6.10 1.67 1.08
N ILE A 131 -6.05 2.44 0.01
CA ILE A 131 -7.18 2.68 -0.89
C ILE A 131 -7.05 2.03 -2.25
N ALA A 132 -5.85 1.60 -2.62
CA ALA A 132 -5.62 0.87 -3.87
C ALA A 132 -4.39 -0.03 -3.79
N ILE A 133 -4.43 -1.12 -4.54
CA ILE A 133 -3.29 -1.99 -4.82
C ILE A 133 -3.22 -2.13 -6.33
N GLY A 134 -2.15 -1.58 -6.94
CA GLY A 134 -2.08 -1.46 -8.39
C GLY A 134 -3.32 -0.76 -8.96
N PRO A 135 -3.93 -1.30 -10.02
CA PRO A 135 -5.13 -0.71 -10.62
C PRO A 135 -6.44 -1.01 -9.86
N VAL A 136 -6.40 -1.87 -8.82
CA VAL A 136 -7.57 -2.25 -8.05
C VAL A 136 -7.83 -1.24 -6.95
N LYS A 137 -9.02 -0.64 -6.96
CA LYS A 137 -9.43 0.39 -6.01
C LYS A 137 -10.43 -0.15 -4.99
N LEU A 138 -10.31 0.35 -3.75
CA LEU A 138 -11.27 0.04 -2.68
C LEU A 138 -12.66 0.59 -3.00
N GLY A 139 -12.74 1.79 -3.57
CA GLY A 139 -14.01 2.43 -3.91
C GLY A 139 -14.90 2.65 -2.68
N MET A 140 -16.17 2.28 -2.80
CA MET A 140 -17.20 2.48 -1.78
C MET A 140 -17.35 1.32 -0.79
N LEU A 141 -16.45 0.33 -0.85
CA LEU A 141 -16.50 -0.81 0.06
C LEU A 141 -16.29 -0.36 1.50
N GLN A 142 -17.18 -0.77 2.39
CA GLN A 142 -17.16 -0.37 3.79
C GLN A 142 -16.31 -1.31 4.64
N PRO A 143 -15.79 -0.84 5.80
CA PRO A 143 -15.09 -1.72 6.73
C PRO A 143 -15.91 -2.95 7.10
N GLY A 144 -15.28 -4.11 7.07
CA GLY A 144 -15.91 -5.40 7.33
C GLY A 144 -16.57 -6.06 6.11
N ASP A 145 -16.78 -5.30 5.05
CA ASP A 145 -17.35 -5.82 3.81
C ASP A 145 -16.28 -6.44 2.92
N PHE A 146 -16.70 -7.34 2.06
CA PHE A 146 -15.86 -7.88 1.00
C PHE A 146 -16.62 -7.94 -0.32
N ARG A 147 -15.87 -7.98 -1.41
CA ARG A 147 -16.38 -8.30 -2.74
C ARG A 147 -15.37 -9.18 -3.48
N ARG A 148 -15.86 -9.90 -4.47
CA ARG A 148 -14.99 -10.60 -5.41
C ARG A 148 -14.37 -9.61 -6.38
N LEU A 149 -13.10 -9.81 -6.74
CA LEU A 149 -12.51 -9.11 -7.87
C LEU A 149 -13.13 -9.63 -9.18
N THR A 150 -13.31 -8.72 -10.12
CA THR A 150 -13.66 -9.12 -11.49
C THR A 150 -12.47 -9.80 -12.17
N LEU A 151 -12.76 -10.60 -13.20
CA LEU A 151 -11.67 -11.21 -14.00
C LEU A 151 -10.77 -10.15 -14.62
N GLU A 152 -11.32 -9.01 -15.01
CA GLU A 152 -10.57 -7.89 -15.55
C GLU A 152 -9.63 -7.27 -14.51
N GLU A 153 -10.10 -7.09 -13.27
CA GLU A 153 -9.28 -6.59 -12.16
C GLU A 153 -8.11 -7.54 -11.86
N VAL A 154 -8.37 -8.84 -11.81
CA VAL A 154 -7.32 -9.86 -11.61
C VAL A 154 -6.30 -9.80 -12.73
N LYS A 155 -6.74 -9.71 -13.97
CA LYS A 155 -5.87 -9.63 -15.15
C LYS A 155 -5.01 -8.38 -15.11
N LYS A 156 -5.60 -7.22 -14.83
CA LYS A 156 -4.87 -5.95 -14.72
C LYS A 156 -3.85 -5.97 -13.58
N LEU A 157 -4.20 -6.56 -12.45
CA LEU A 157 -3.30 -6.67 -11.32
C LEU A 157 -2.12 -7.60 -11.61
N ARG A 158 -2.36 -8.74 -12.27
CA ARG A 158 -1.30 -9.62 -12.77
C ARG A 158 -0.39 -8.93 -13.75
N ASN A 159 -0.95 -8.17 -14.68
CA ASN A 159 -0.16 -7.42 -15.66
C ASN A 159 0.68 -6.32 -14.98
N ALA A 160 0.13 -5.63 -13.99
CA ALA A 160 0.88 -4.65 -13.21
C ALA A 160 2.06 -5.29 -12.47
N ALA A 161 1.89 -6.47 -11.92
CA ALA A 161 2.94 -7.21 -11.24
C ALA A 161 4.01 -7.76 -12.20
N LYS A 162 3.61 -8.25 -13.37
CA LYS A 162 4.53 -8.78 -14.40
C LYS A 162 5.18 -7.69 -15.23
N GLY A 163 4.44 -6.61 -15.46
CA GLY A 163 4.88 -5.43 -16.18
C GLY A 163 5.44 -4.34 -15.26
N ALA A 164 5.73 -4.67 -13.97
CA ALA A 164 6.58 -3.83 -13.16
C ALA A 164 7.77 -3.44 -14.03
N PRO A 165 8.11 -2.14 -14.13
CA PRO A 165 9.10 -1.70 -15.09
C PRO A 165 10.29 -2.63 -14.91
N LYS A 166 10.52 -3.48 -15.88
CA LYS A 166 11.86 -3.94 -16.12
C LYS A 166 12.58 -2.62 -16.07
N GLU A 167 13.45 -2.41 -15.10
CA GLU A 167 14.39 -1.31 -15.17
C GLU A 167 14.61 -1.12 -16.62
N GLU A 168 14.21 0.02 -17.17
CA GLU A 168 14.56 0.28 -18.55
C GLU A 168 16.03 -0.05 -18.53
N GLN A 169 16.34 -1.22 -19.02
CA GLN A 169 17.69 -1.50 -19.39
C GLN A 169 17.89 -0.39 -20.35
N ASN A 170 18.53 0.63 -19.82
CA ASN A 170 19.00 1.73 -20.57
C ASN A 170 19.84 1.08 -21.66
N GLU A 171 19.18 0.62 -22.69
CA GLU A 171 19.75 0.49 -23.98
C GLU A 171 20.07 1.91 -24.36
N GLY A 172 21.01 2.44 -23.59
CA GLY A 172 21.75 3.60 -23.94
C GLY A 172 22.14 3.41 -25.35
N GLY A 173 21.40 4.06 -26.22
CA GLY A 173 21.52 3.91 -27.61
C GLY A 173 22.97 3.98 -28.01
N ARG A 174 23.50 2.89 -28.40
CA ARG A 174 24.57 2.91 -29.39
C ARG A 174 23.96 3.39 -30.67
N ARG A 175 23.66 4.66 -30.72
CA ARG A 175 23.63 5.35 -31.98
C ARG A 175 25.06 5.70 -32.31
N ARG A 176 25.57 4.91 -33.17
CA ARG A 176 26.72 5.34 -33.97
C ARG A 176 26.29 6.42 -34.94
#